data_f2bda60e5311b9649e41cc6dc4573967
#
_entry.id   f2bda60e5311b9649e41cc6dc4573967
#
_cell.length_a   1.000
_cell.length_b   1.000
_cell.length_c   1.000
_cell.angle_alpha   90.00
_cell.angle_beta   90.00
_cell.angle_gamma   90.00
#
_symmetry.space_group_name_H-M   'P 1'
#
loop_
_entity.id
_entity.type
_entity.pdbx_description
1 polymer ?
#
loop_
_entity_poly.entity_id
_entity_poly.type
_entity_poly.pdbx_seq_one_letter_code
_entity_poly.pdbx_strand_id
1 'polypeptide(L)'
;MAIRRRSGIPSATFGLILASCYLVAGNAAGPFVLTSTTFKDGGLMPKRVSNKPPPNPNCVGNNVSPQLSWKNAPPGTRSYAFTMVDPEGYGGMGVVHWVAYGIPANVTSFSEGEVSKASGKYVGGKSTEEVGHYSGPCTPPGSPHHYVFRVIATDLEPKELPPGLTLDELQSKLAGHTKGAAALVGLFAKPD
;
A
#
# COMPACT_ATOMS: atom_id res chain seq x y z
N MET A 1 20.89 -47.83 82.31
CA MET A 1 19.56 -47.54 81.82
C MET A 1 19.67 -46.52 80.66
N ALA A 2 19.69 -46.98 79.40
CA ALA A 2 20.03 -46.16 78.24
C ALA A 2 18.76 -46.00 77.39
N ILE A 3 18.29 -44.79 77.21
CA ILE A 3 17.15 -44.41 76.42
C ILE A 3 17.62 -44.04 75.01
N ARG A 4 17.28 -44.86 73.98
CA ARG A 4 17.53 -44.54 72.59
C ARG A 4 16.39 -43.62 72.08
N ARG A 5 16.79 -42.40 71.64
CA ARG A 5 15.91 -41.54 70.84
C ARG A 5 15.99 -41.92 69.37
N ARG A 6 14.84 -42.23 68.75
CA ARG A 6 14.69 -42.37 67.29
C ARG A 6 14.42 -40.98 66.71
N SER A 7 15.25 -40.55 65.78
CA SER A 7 15.04 -39.37 64.98
C SER A 7 14.23 -39.78 63.73
N GLY A 8 13.01 -39.28 63.61
CA GLY A 8 12.22 -39.41 62.38
C GLY A 8 12.57 -38.28 61.42
N ILE A 9 12.90 -38.65 60.19
CA ILE A 9 13.13 -37.73 59.07
C ILE A 9 11.77 -37.46 58.40
N PRO A 10 11.35 -36.19 58.23
CA PRO A 10 10.14 -35.91 57.49
C PRO A 10 10.39 -36.03 55.95
N SER A 11 9.62 -36.87 55.25
CA SER A 11 9.58 -36.94 53.78
C SER A 11 8.95 -35.68 53.26
N ALA A 12 9.74 -34.84 52.57
CA ALA A 12 9.22 -33.73 51.78
C ALA A 12 8.74 -34.24 50.39
N THR A 13 7.45 -34.22 50.20
CA THR A 13 6.83 -34.50 48.87
C THR A 13 6.99 -33.27 47.99
N PHE A 14 7.87 -33.36 47.00
CA PHE A 14 8.03 -32.30 45.95
C PHE A 14 6.87 -32.47 44.95
N GLY A 15 5.89 -31.62 45.03
CA GLY A 15 4.84 -31.51 44.03
C GLY A 15 5.37 -30.86 42.76
N LEU A 16 5.41 -31.63 41.65
CA LEU A 16 5.80 -31.14 40.35
C LEU A 16 4.63 -30.35 39.76
N ILE A 17 4.69 -29.01 39.76
CA ILE A 17 3.70 -28.15 39.06
C ILE A 17 4.08 -28.12 37.60
N LEU A 18 3.36 -28.88 36.77
CA LEU A 18 3.41 -28.79 35.30
C LEU A 18 2.71 -27.48 34.88
N ALA A 19 3.47 -26.44 34.64
CA ALA A 19 2.96 -25.23 33.99
C ALA A 19 2.68 -25.53 32.50
N SER A 20 1.43 -25.77 32.15
CA SER A 20 0.99 -25.88 30.76
C SER A 20 1.09 -24.51 30.07
N CYS A 21 2.15 -24.32 29.29
CA CYS A 21 2.30 -23.16 28.43
C CYS A 21 1.35 -23.31 27.24
N TYR A 22 0.18 -22.67 27.29
CA TYR A 22 -0.71 -22.57 26.13
C TYR A 22 -0.08 -21.61 25.13
N LEU A 23 0.53 -22.17 24.08
CA LEU A 23 0.91 -21.39 22.89
C LEU A 23 -0.39 -20.96 22.20
N VAL A 24 -0.80 -19.71 22.41
CA VAL A 24 -1.81 -19.08 21.60
C VAL A 24 -1.18 -18.89 20.21
N ALA A 25 -1.50 -19.77 19.28
CA ALA A 25 -1.19 -19.57 17.88
C ALA A 25 -1.98 -18.34 17.40
N GLY A 26 -1.37 -17.17 17.51
CA GLY A 26 -1.87 -15.99 16.87
C GLY A 26 -1.90 -16.27 15.37
N ASN A 27 -3.08 -16.23 14.73
CA ASN A 27 -3.19 -16.23 13.28
C ASN A 27 -2.40 -15.02 12.79
N ALA A 28 -1.18 -15.23 12.30
CA ALA A 28 -0.42 -14.19 11.63
C ALA A 28 -1.25 -13.77 10.40
N ALA A 29 -1.72 -12.54 10.37
CA ALA A 29 -2.36 -12.00 9.18
C ALA A 29 -1.37 -12.18 8.00
N GLY A 30 -1.89 -12.61 6.85
CA GLY A 30 -1.08 -12.75 5.65
C GLY A 30 -0.40 -11.41 5.28
N PRO A 31 0.52 -11.38 4.30
CA PRO A 31 1.23 -10.16 3.91
C PRO A 31 0.26 -9.07 3.47
N PHE A 32 0.61 -7.81 3.75
CA PHE A 32 -0.08 -6.66 3.17
C PHE A 32 0.15 -6.68 1.67
N VAL A 33 -0.91 -6.74 0.87
CA VAL A 33 -0.83 -6.90 -0.58
C VAL A 33 -1.72 -5.91 -1.31
N LEU A 34 -1.26 -5.47 -2.48
CA LEU A 34 -2.00 -4.68 -3.47
C LEU A 34 -2.21 -5.54 -4.72
N THR A 35 -3.43 -5.55 -5.24
CA THR A 35 -3.81 -6.35 -6.42
C THR A 35 -4.70 -5.55 -7.36
N SER A 36 -4.83 -6.01 -8.61
CA SER A 36 -5.77 -5.47 -9.59
C SER A 36 -6.45 -6.60 -10.37
N THR A 37 -7.69 -6.39 -10.78
CA THR A 37 -8.37 -7.24 -11.78
C THR A 37 -8.15 -6.71 -13.19
N THR A 38 -7.65 -5.47 -13.33
CA THR A 38 -7.38 -4.84 -14.63
C THR A 38 -6.10 -5.35 -15.28
N PHE A 39 -5.07 -5.67 -14.46
CA PHE A 39 -3.79 -6.23 -14.90
C PHE A 39 -3.16 -7.07 -13.78
N LYS A 40 -2.20 -7.92 -14.13
CA LYS A 40 -1.38 -8.69 -13.17
C LYS A 40 -0.10 -7.95 -12.86
N ASP A 41 0.52 -8.24 -11.71
CA ASP A 41 1.84 -7.72 -11.35
C ASP A 41 2.87 -8.06 -12.44
N GLY A 42 3.63 -7.06 -12.90
CA GLY A 42 4.54 -7.16 -14.04
C GLY A 42 3.85 -7.32 -15.40
N GLY A 43 2.52 -7.24 -15.48
CA GLY A 43 1.76 -7.42 -16.72
C GLY A 43 1.44 -6.13 -17.46
N LEU A 44 1.17 -6.26 -18.76
CA LEU A 44 0.74 -5.14 -19.59
C LEU A 44 -0.64 -4.62 -19.17
N MET A 45 -0.74 -3.32 -19.02
CA MET A 45 -2.00 -2.62 -18.78
C MET A 45 -2.73 -2.38 -20.09
N PRO A 46 -4.09 -2.48 -20.11
CA PRO A 46 -4.89 -2.25 -21.31
C PRO A 46 -4.87 -0.77 -21.74
N LYS A 47 -5.00 -0.52 -23.05
CA LYS A 47 -4.96 0.83 -23.65
C LYS A 47 -5.84 1.85 -22.92
N ARG A 48 -7.02 1.47 -22.44
CA ARG A 48 -7.97 2.37 -21.77
C ARG A 48 -7.42 3.08 -20.53
N VAL A 49 -6.39 2.51 -19.87
CA VAL A 49 -5.79 3.12 -18.68
C VAL A 49 -4.85 4.27 -19.03
N SER A 50 -4.29 4.31 -20.24
CA SER A 50 -3.49 5.43 -20.72
C SER A 50 -4.30 6.73 -20.69
N ASN A 51 -3.62 7.84 -20.50
CA ASN A 51 -4.25 9.16 -20.51
C ASN A 51 -4.82 9.50 -21.91
N LYS A 52 -5.65 10.54 -21.98
CA LYS A 52 -6.34 10.95 -23.20
C LYS A 52 -5.45 11.85 -24.06
N PRO A 53 -5.50 11.69 -25.42
CA PRO A 53 -5.01 12.74 -26.31
C PRO A 53 -6.05 13.87 -26.40
N PRO A 54 -5.69 15.08 -26.89
CA PRO A 54 -4.44 15.80 -26.78
C PRO A 54 -4.23 16.37 -25.36
N PRO A 55 -3.09 17.01 -25.02
CA PRO A 55 -2.11 17.53 -25.98
C PRO A 55 -0.94 16.60 -26.29
N ASN A 56 -0.71 15.54 -25.47
CA ASN A 56 0.44 14.65 -25.64
C ASN A 56 0.08 13.51 -26.61
N PRO A 57 0.78 13.37 -27.78
CA PRO A 57 0.50 12.34 -28.77
C PRO A 57 0.80 10.90 -28.29
N ASN A 58 1.51 10.76 -27.16
CA ASN A 58 1.79 9.47 -26.53
C ASN A 58 0.66 8.99 -25.61
N CYS A 59 -0.27 9.89 -25.28
CA CYS A 59 -1.49 9.53 -24.57
C CYS A 59 -2.50 8.96 -25.58
N VAL A 60 -2.84 7.69 -25.45
CA VAL A 60 -3.63 6.96 -26.45
C VAL A 60 -4.91 6.33 -25.92
N GLY A 61 -5.21 6.54 -24.64
CA GLY A 61 -6.28 5.88 -23.91
C GLY A 61 -7.47 6.77 -23.56
N ASN A 62 -8.15 6.40 -22.49
CA ASN A 62 -9.36 7.05 -22.00
C ASN A 62 -9.19 7.60 -20.56
N ASN A 63 -8.01 7.52 -19.99
CA ASN A 63 -7.71 7.86 -18.60
C ASN A 63 -8.59 7.09 -17.59
N VAL A 64 -8.87 5.82 -17.87
CA VAL A 64 -9.65 4.98 -16.95
C VAL A 64 -8.71 4.39 -15.90
N SER A 65 -8.82 4.82 -14.65
CA SER A 65 -8.01 4.26 -13.57
C SER A 65 -8.26 2.76 -13.42
N PRO A 66 -7.22 1.94 -13.20
CA PRO A 66 -7.43 0.51 -13.00
C PRO A 66 -8.22 0.23 -11.72
N GLN A 67 -8.88 -0.93 -11.66
CA GLN A 67 -9.38 -1.45 -10.40
C GLN A 67 -8.19 -1.80 -9.49
N LEU A 68 -8.26 -1.42 -8.23
CA LEU A 68 -7.22 -1.64 -7.23
C LEU A 68 -7.86 -2.15 -5.95
N SER A 69 -7.26 -3.16 -5.31
CA SER A 69 -7.68 -3.64 -3.98
C SER A 69 -6.48 -4.03 -3.12
N TRP A 70 -6.62 -3.80 -1.82
CA TRP A 70 -5.58 -4.16 -0.86
C TRP A 70 -6.18 -4.84 0.36
N LYS A 71 -5.40 -5.71 0.99
CA LYS A 71 -5.83 -6.50 2.15
C LYS A 71 -4.68 -6.76 3.11
N ASN A 72 -5.02 -7.19 4.32
CA ASN A 72 -4.07 -7.51 5.38
C ASN A 72 -3.23 -6.29 5.78
N ALA A 73 -3.85 -5.12 5.88
CA ALA A 73 -3.18 -3.93 6.39
C ALA A 73 -2.61 -4.20 7.79
N PRO A 74 -1.41 -3.69 8.11
CA PRO A 74 -0.81 -3.86 9.42
C PRO A 74 -1.69 -3.31 10.56
N PRO A 75 -1.60 -3.90 11.76
CA PRO A 75 -2.30 -3.37 12.93
C PRO A 75 -1.94 -1.89 13.20
N GLY A 76 -2.91 -1.13 13.66
CA GLY A 76 -2.74 0.29 13.94
C GLY A 76 -2.88 1.20 12.71
N THR A 77 -3.24 0.66 11.54
CA THR A 77 -3.56 1.46 10.35
C THR A 77 -4.83 2.28 10.60
N ARG A 78 -4.74 3.59 10.38
CA ARG A 78 -5.86 4.56 10.47
C ARG A 78 -6.26 5.11 9.11
N SER A 79 -5.28 5.29 8.23
CA SER A 79 -5.51 5.67 6.83
C SER A 79 -4.47 5.08 5.90
N TYR A 80 -4.68 5.28 4.59
CA TYR A 80 -3.70 4.92 3.58
C TYR A 80 -3.30 6.15 2.76
N ALA A 81 -2.07 6.11 2.26
CA ALA A 81 -1.63 6.90 1.12
C ALA A 81 -1.47 6.00 -0.10
N PHE A 82 -1.63 6.59 -1.28
CA PHE A 82 -1.50 5.90 -2.56
C PHE A 82 -0.67 6.73 -3.53
N THR A 83 0.26 6.10 -4.25
CA THR A 83 1.08 6.75 -5.27
C THR A 83 1.17 5.90 -6.52
N MET A 84 1.31 6.55 -7.68
CA MET A 84 1.67 5.92 -8.94
C MET A 84 2.81 6.70 -9.57
N VAL A 85 3.92 6.02 -9.84
CA VAL A 85 5.15 6.63 -10.38
C VAL A 85 5.65 5.80 -11.57
N ASP A 86 6.07 6.48 -12.62
CA ASP A 86 6.84 5.94 -13.75
C ASP A 86 8.30 6.37 -13.57
N PRO A 87 9.21 5.48 -13.16
CA PRO A 87 10.62 5.83 -12.95
C PRO A 87 11.39 6.10 -14.25
N GLU A 88 10.94 5.61 -15.41
CA GLU A 88 11.57 5.83 -16.70
C GLU A 88 11.15 7.15 -17.36
N GLY A 89 10.08 7.75 -16.89
CA GLY A 89 9.59 9.02 -17.42
C GLY A 89 10.62 10.16 -17.37
N TYR A 90 10.51 11.15 -18.24
CA TYR A 90 11.47 12.24 -18.37
C TYR A 90 12.93 11.81 -18.48
N GLY A 91 13.19 10.75 -19.25
CA GLY A 91 14.55 10.25 -19.45
C GLY A 91 15.19 9.64 -18.21
N GLY A 92 14.38 9.04 -17.34
CA GLY A 92 14.82 8.38 -16.10
C GLY A 92 14.78 9.28 -14.85
N MET A 93 14.29 10.52 -14.96
CA MET A 93 14.09 11.38 -13.80
C MET A 93 12.78 11.13 -13.06
N GLY A 94 11.89 10.35 -13.68
CA GLY A 94 10.61 9.94 -13.11
C GLY A 94 9.44 10.88 -13.40
N VAL A 95 8.25 10.29 -13.47
CA VAL A 95 6.96 11.01 -13.57
C VAL A 95 6.06 10.52 -12.44
N VAL A 96 5.52 11.45 -11.66
CA VAL A 96 4.50 11.16 -10.65
C VAL A 96 3.15 11.29 -11.30
N HIS A 97 2.46 10.16 -11.46
CA HIS A 97 1.16 10.08 -12.12
C HIS A 97 -0.02 10.30 -11.16
N TRP A 98 0.15 9.93 -9.89
CA TRP A 98 -0.93 10.07 -8.91
C TRP A 98 -0.36 10.12 -7.49
N VAL A 99 -0.90 11.04 -6.69
CA VAL A 99 -0.65 11.16 -5.24
C VAL A 99 -1.99 11.31 -4.56
N ALA A 100 -2.32 10.39 -3.65
CA ALA A 100 -3.54 10.42 -2.84
C ALA A 100 -3.19 9.99 -1.40
N TYR A 101 -3.86 10.55 -0.41
CA TYR A 101 -3.65 10.21 1.00
C TYR A 101 -4.92 10.46 1.82
N GLY A 102 -4.88 10.14 3.11
CA GLY A 102 -6.04 10.26 3.96
C GLY A 102 -7.19 9.35 3.52
N ILE A 103 -6.89 8.23 2.86
CA ILE A 103 -7.87 7.21 2.51
C ILE A 103 -8.24 6.48 3.80
N PRO A 104 -9.51 6.51 4.27
CA PRO A 104 -9.90 5.88 5.53
C PRO A 104 -9.58 4.37 5.57
N ALA A 105 -9.24 3.83 6.73
CA ALA A 105 -8.84 2.43 6.90
C ALA A 105 -9.92 1.41 6.48
N ASN A 106 -11.19 1.79 6.46
CA ASN A 106 -12.29 0.95 5.99
C ASN A 106 -12.45 0.95 4.45
N VAL A 107 -11.72 1.80 3.73
CA VAL A 107 -11.63 1.76 2.26
C VAL A 107 -10.49 0.81 1.90
N THR A 108 -10.80 -0.27 1.18
CA THR A 108 -9.84 -1.31 0.81
C THR A 108 -9.80 -1.56 -0.70
N SER A 109 -10.48 -0.74 -1.48
CA SER A 109 -10.49 -0.84 -2.94
C SER A 109 -10.94 0.44 -3.62
N PHE A 110 -10.53 0.58 -4.87
CA PHE A 110 -11.10 1.49 -5.86
C PHE A 110 -11.59 0.69 -7.06
N SER A 111 -12.81 0.96 -7.50
CA SER A 111 -13.36 0.38 -8.72
C SER A 111 -12.65 0.94 -9.97
N GLU A 112 -12.71 0.23 -11.08
CA GLU A 112 -12.19 0.74 -12.35
C GLU A 112 -12.86 2.07 -12.72
N GLY A 113 -12.06 3.08 -13.07
CA GLY A 113 -12.51 4.42 -13.40
C GLY A 113 -12.85 5.33 -12.21
N GLU A 114 -12.92 4.80 -11.01
CA GLU A 114 -13.38 5.56 -9.83
C GLU A 114 -12.49 6.77 -9.51
N VAL A 115 -11.18 6.61 -9.63
CA VAL A 115 -10.21 7.65 -9.30
C VAL A 115 -9.65 8.40 -10.52
N SER A 116 -10.30 8.24 -11.68
CA SER A 116 -10.02 9.03 -12.90
C SER A 116 -10.41 10.50 -12.78
N LYS A 117 -11.01 10.88 -11.67
CA LYS A 117 -11.40 12.23 -11.28
C LYS A 117 -11.31 12.36 -9.76
N ALA A 118 -11.43 13.57 -9.24
CA ALA A 118 -11.47 13.80 -7.80
C ALA A 118 -12.55 12.94 -7.13
N SER A 119 -12.22 12.38 -5.98
CA SER A 119 -13.11 11.51 -5.19
C SER A 119 -13.13 11.96 -3.73
N GLY A 120 -14.28 11.86 -3.08
CA GLY A 120 -14.41 12.12 -1.64
C GLY A 120 -13.77 11.07 -0.73
N LYS A 121 -13.21 10.00 -1.30
CA LYS A 121 -12.57 8.91 -0.54
C LYS A 121 -11.11 9.21 -0.15
N TYR A 122 -10.51 10.27 -0.66
CA TYR A 122 -9.13 10.65 -0.38
C TYR A 122 -8.89 12.15 -0.55
N VAL A 123 -7.76 12.59 -0.05
CA VAL A 123 -7.21 13.93 -0.32
C VAL A 123 -6.24 13.82 -1.49
N GLY A 124 -6.46 14.61 -2.55
CA GLY A 124 -5.57 14.66 -3.71
C GLY A 124 -4.30 15.45 -3.42
N GLY A 125 -3.15 14.87 -3.76
CA GLY A 125 -1.86 15.55 -3.82
C GLY A 125 -1.58 16.13 -5.21
N LYS A 126 -0.36 16.59 -5.44
CA LYS A 126 0.12 17.09 -6.75
C LYS A 126 0.88 15.98 -7.48
N SER A 127 0.40 15.61 -8.65
CA SER A 127 1.16 14.83 -9.64
C SER A 127 2.07 15.74 -10.46
N THR A 128 2.88 15.19 -11.37
CA THR A 128 3.66 15.97 -12.34
C THR A 128 2.78 16.83 -13.25
N GLU A 129 1.53 16.42 -13.48
CA GLU A 129 0.52 17.20 -14.24
C GLU A 129 -0.33 18.11 -13.35
N GLU A 130 0.05 18.28 -12.08
CA GLU A 130 -0.62 19.09 -11.06
C GLU A 130 -2.09 18.71 -10.78
N VAL A 131 -2.49 17.49 -11.16
CA VAL A 131 -3.84 16.97 -10.88
C VAL A 131 -3.87 16.11 -9.63
N GLY A 132 -4.94 16.24 -8.84
CA GLY A 132 -5.14 15.50 -7.59
C GLY A 132 -5.84 14.14 -7.76
N HIS A 133 -5.84 13.58 -8.95
CA HIS A 133 -6.47 12.28 -9.29
C HIS A 133 -5.56 11.49 -10.23
N TYR A 134 -5.96 10.26 -10.54
CA TYR A 134 -5.23 9.39 -11.48
C TYR A 134 -5.02 10.10 -12.84
N SER A 135 -3.76 10.13 -13.26
CA SER A 135 -3.32 10.49 -14.61
C SER A 135 -2.62 9.28 -15.22
N GLY A 136 -3.18 8.73 -16.27
CA GLY A 136 -2.72 7.48 -16.87
C GLY A 136 -1.41 7.61 -17.64
N PRO A 137 -0.82 6.47 -18.07
CA PRO A 137 0.37 6.42 -18.90
C PRO A 137 0.30 7.26 -20.17
N CYS A 138 1.42 7.88 -20.54
CA CYS A 138 1.65 8.51 -21.84
C CYS A 138 3.04 8.11 -22.34
N THR A 139 3.31 6.80 -22.38
CA THR A 139 4.62 6.24 -22.74
C THR A 139 4.97 6.56 -24.18
N PRO A 140 6.19 7.05 -24.47
CA PRO A 140 6.66 7.18 -25.84
C PRO A 140 6.71 5.84 -26.58
N PRO A 141 6.78 5.82 -27.91
CA PRO A 141 7.06 4.59 -28.65
C PRO A 141 8.36 3.92 -28.21
N GLY A 142 8.36 2.58 -28.10
CA GLY A 142 9.53 1.82 -27.70
C GLY A 142 9.24 0.80 -26.61
N SER A 143 10.20 0.60 -25.72
CA SER A 143 10.05 -0.34 -24.61
C SER A 143 8.96 0.08 -23.64
N PRO A 144 8.22 -0.87 -23.05
CA PRO A 144 7.26 -0.55 -22.01
C PRO A 144 7.93 0.12 -20.80
N HIS A 145 7.28 1.14 -20.24
CA HIS A 145 7.66 1.71 -18.95
C HIS A 145 6.97 0.93 -17.81
N HIS A 146 7.56 1.01 -16.62
CA HIS A 146 7.02 0.46 -15.39
C HIS A 146 6.23 1.53 -14.63
N TYR A 147 4.98 1.22 -14.33
CA TYR A 147 4.11 2.07 -13.52
C TYR A 147 3.96 1.44 -12.16
N VAL A 148 4.63 2.00 -11.16
CA VAL A 148 4.69 1.46 -9.81
C VAL A 148 3.56 2.07 -8.97
N PHE A 149 2.52 1.27 -8.73
CA PHE A 149 1.45 1.60 -7.79
C PHE A 149 1.88 1.19 -6.39
N ARG A 150 1.72 2.08 -5.41
CA ARG A 150 2.00 1.79 -3.99
C ARG A 150 0.82 2.19 -3.13
N VAL A 151 0.43 1.31 -2.21
CA VAL A 151 -0.43 1.62 -1.07
C VAL A 151 0.42 1.59 0.19
N ILE A 152 0.32 2.63 1.00
CA ILE A 152 1.09 2.83 2.23
C ILE A 152 0.10 2.94 3.37
N ALA A 153 0.18 2.01 4.32
CA ALA A 153 -0.62 2.04 5.55
C ALA A 153 0.03 2.99 6.56
N THR A 154 -0.75 3.86 7.19
CA THR A 154 -0.25 4.87 8.13
C THR A 154 -1.16 4.98 9.36
N ASP A 155 -0.60 5.46 10.47
CA ASP A 155 -1.36 5.78 11.70
C ASP A 155 -1.87 7.23 11.74
N LEU A 156 -1.68 8.01 10.69
CA LEU A 156 -2.27 9.34 10.55
C LEU A 156 -3.78 9.25 10.29
N GLU A 157 -4.53 10.19 10.83
CA GLU A 157 -5.97 10.28 10.58
C GLU A 157 -6.26 10.75 9.14
N PRO A 158 -7.40 10.36 8.54
CA PRO A 158 -7.72 10.70 7.14
C PRO A 158 -7.70 12.19 6.80
N LYS A 159 -7.92 13.07 7.79
CA LYS A 159 -8.01 14.54 7.59
C LYS A 159 -6.81 15.30 8.16
N GLU A 160 -5.76 14.59 8.57
CA GLU A 160 -4.63 15.19 9.28
C GLU A 160 -3.69 15.97 8.35
N LEU A 161 -3.57 15.55 7.11
CA LEU A 161 -2.68 16.18 6.13
C LEU A 161 -3.44 17.18 5.24
N PRO A 162 -2.84 18.35 4.93
CA PRO A 162 -3.46 19.34 4.06
C PRO A 162 -3.52 18.84 2.61
N PRO A 163 -4.44 19.35 1.77
CA PRO A 163 -4.48 19.00 0.35
C PRO A 163 -3.30 19.56 -0.44
N GLY A 164 -2.99 18.91 -1.57
CA GLY A 164 -2.03 19.41 -2.55
C GLY A 164 -0.56 19.13 -2.22
N LEU A 165 -0.24 18.17 -1.34
CA LEU A 165 1.15 17.74 -1.12
C LEU A 165 1.73 17.11 -2.37
N THR A 166 2.97 17.46 -2.69
CA THR A 166 3.79 16.73 -3.65
C THR A 166 4.17 15.34 -3.10
N LEU A 167 4.76 14.48 -3.93
CA LEU A 167 5.25 13.17 -3.49
C LEU A 167 6.29 13.31 -2.36
N ASP A 168 7.26 14.22 -2.50
CA ASP A 168 8.35 14.43 -1.53
C ASP A 168 7.83 14.99 -0.21
N GLU A 169 6.89 15.94 -0.27
CA GLU A 169 6.23 16.47 0.93
C GLU A 169 5.42 15.38 1.64
N LEU A 170 4.67 14.55 0.89
CA LEU A 170 3.95 13.42 1.45
C LEU A 170 4.90 12.43 2.12
N GLN A 171 6.01 12.05 1.45
CA GLN A 171 7.02 11.15 2.03
C GLN A 171 7.58 11.70 3.34
N SER A 172 7.88 13.00 3.38
CA SER A 172 8.36 13.68 4.58
C SER A 172 7.33 13.64 5.72
N LYS A 173 6.03 13.81 5.41
CA LYS A 173 4.94 13.72 6.39
C LYS A 173 4.68 12.30 6.88
N LEU A 174 4.93 11.29 6.05
CA LEU A 174 4.76 9.88 6.40
C LEU A 174 5.95 9.31 7.20
N ALA A 175 7.07 10.03 7.30
CA ALA A 175 8.24 9.59 8.06
C ALA A 175 7.87 9.36 9.53
N GLY A 176 8.09 8.15 10.04
CA GLY A 176 7.72 7.72 11.39
C GLY A 176 6.25 7.27 11.57
N HIS A 177 5.39 7.48 10.57
CA HIS A 177 3.97 7.16 10.60
C HIS A 177 3.59 5.93 9.75
N THR A 178 4.52 5.40 8.95
CA THR A 178 4.27 4.24 8.08
C THR A 178 4.18 2.95 8.90
N LYS A 179 3.11 2.18 8.72
CA LYS A 179 2.90 0.84 9.30
C LYS A 179 3.31 -0.28 8.37
N GLY A 180 3.27 -0.04 7.06
CA GLY A 180 3.67 -0.97 6.01
C GLY A 180 3.30 -0.44 4.65
N ALA A 181 3.81 -1.09 3.60
CA ALA A 181 3.49 -0.75 2.23
C ALA A 181 3.36 -2.01 1.37
N ALA A 182 2.57 -1.91 0.30
CA ALA A 182 2.49 -2.91 -0.74
C ALA A 182 2.56 -2.23 -2.12
N ALA A 183 3.12 -2.93 -3.09
CA ALA A 183 3.26 -2.42 -4.44
C ALA A 183 2.68 -3.39 -5.47
N LEU A 184 2.33 -2.85 -6.63
CA LEU A 184 1.90 -3.55 -7.83
C LEU A 184 2.49 -2.81 -9.03
N VAL A 185 3.10 -3.53 -9.96
CA VAL A 185 3.73 -2.95 -11.14
C VAL A 185 2.90 -3.28 -12.38
N GLY A 186 2.45 -2.24 -13.09
CA GLY A 186 1.87 -2.37 -14.42
C GLY A 186 2.87 -1.93 -15.50
N LEU A 187 2.92 -2.63 -16.61
CA LEU A 187 3.69 -2.23 -17.78
C LEU A 187 2.80 -1.52 -18.79
N PHE A 188 3.30 -0.47 -19.42
CA PHE A 188 2.59 0.15 -20.54
C PHE A 188 3.56 0.60 -21.62
N ALA A 189 3.25 0.23 -22.85
CA ALA A 189 3.87 0.78 -24.06
C ALA A 189 2.75 1.42 -24.90
N LYS A 190 3.08 2.47 -25.65
CA LYS A 190 2.16 2.98 -26.69
C LYS A 190 1.97 1.88 -27.73
N PRO A 191 0.74 1.41 -27.98
CA PRO A 191 0.48 0.49 -29.10
C PRO A 191 0.83 1.15 -30.45
N ASP A 192 1.32 0.35 -31.37
CA ASP A 192 1.58 0.73 -32.77
C ASP A 192 0.32 1.23 -33.48
#